data_38a9f34861f4487caab6924427760183
#
_entry.id   38a9f34861f4487caab6924427760183
#
_cell.length_a   1.000
_cell.length_b   1.000
_cell.length_c   1.000
_cell.angle_alpha   90.00
_cell.angle_beta   90.00
_cell.angle_gamma   90.00
#
_symmetry.space_group_name_H-M   'P 1'
#
loop_
_entity.id
_entity.type
_entity.pdbx_description
1 polymer ?
#
loop_
_entity_poly.entity_id
_entity_poly.type
_entity_poly.pdbx_seq_one_letter_code
_entity_poly.pdbx_strand_id
1 'polypeptide(L)'
;MDIEKRLDLVKRQPTEEIVLLDELRKIFETVNRPRHYIGLEISGKLHLGSLILTGYKINDFLNAQVECNVFLADWHTYINNKLDRDWEKIKEVSEYYSEAFKFFCPGVNVIMGSSMYDTSNEYWKDFVKFSKHMTLSRTMRALTIMGRTKKENLDFSQLLYPSMQSVDIRTLDLDIVHAGLDQRKIHMLVREIFPKLGWKVPVSVHHHLLPGLSEPSKLGLTEDSTQDSSISSKMSKSQPSSSITIHDNESAILNKINKGYCPVGISQNNPILEIIRYVIFHEFSEFEIERDSKYGGNIAYIDPSELETDYQGKKIHPMDLKNATSRYVNKIIDPIRKHFSRWSIIDDL
;
A
#
# COMPACT_ATOMS: atom_id res chain seq x y z
N MET A 1 -1.23 1.78 -26.82
CA MET A 1 -2.14 2.67 -26.05
C MET A 1 -1.63 4.08 -26.13
N ASP A 2 -2.52 5.06 -26.22
CA ASP A 2 -2.15 6.49 -26.19
C ASP A 2 -1.51 6.90 -24.85
N ILE A 3 -0.55 7.84 -24.88
CA ILE A 3 0.23 8.27 -23.71
C ILE A 3 -0.66 8.91 -22.65
N GLU A 4 -1.66 9.74 -23.06
CA GLU A 4 -2.58 10.35 -22.10
C GLU A 4 -3.39 9.31 -21.35
N LYS A 5 -3.88 8.27 -22.03
CA LYS A 5 -4.59 7.16 -21.37
C LYS A 5 -3.70 6.40 -20.37
N ARG A 6 -2.40 6.23 -20.70
CA ARG A 6 -1.44 5.62 -19.77
C ARG A 6 -1.24 6.50 -18.53
N LEU A 7 -1.09 7.81 -18.74
CA LEU A 7 -0.95 8.79 -17.66
C LEU A 7 -2.20 8.85 -16.78
N ASP A 8 -3.40 8.82 -17.37
CA ASP A 8 -4.65 8.85 -16.62
C ASP A 8 -4.81 7.63 -15.71
N LEU A 9 -4.44 6.44 -16.21
CA LEU A 9 -4.41 5.22 -15.38
C LEU A 9 -3.45 5.36 -14.20
N VAL A 10 -2.25 5.90 -14.41
CA VAL A 10 -1.29 6.09 -13.31
C VAL A 10 -1.75 7.18 -12.34
N LYS A 11 -2.40 8.26 -12.82
CA LYS A 11 -2.96 9.33 -11.99
C LYS A 11 -4.22 8.91 -11.23
N ARG A 12 -4.93 7.89 -11.70
CA ARG A 12 -6.17 7.43 -11.07
C ARG A 12 -5.94 7.17 -9.58
N GLN A 13 -6.88 7.60 -8.75
CA GLN A 13 -6.85 7.25 -7.33
C GLN A 13 -6.78 5.71 -7.15
N PRO A 14 -6.01 5.21 -6.19
CA PRO A 14 -5.49 5.91 -5.01
C PRO A 14 -4.13 6.61 -5.17
N THR A 15 -3.68 7.02 -6.35
CA THR A 15 -2.45 7.81 -6.50
C THR A 15 -2.60 9.17 -5.81
N GLU A 16 -1.69 9.47 -4.88
CA GLU A 16 -1.57 10.73 -4.14
C GLU A 16 -0.51 11.66 -4.77
N GLU A 17 0.62 11.08 -5.19
CA GLU A 17 1.77 11.84 -5.68
C GLU A 17 2.46 11.12 -6.83
N ILE A 18 2.77 11.86 -7.88
CA ILE A 18 3.74 11.47 -8.92
C ILE A 18 4.86 12.50 -8.87
N VAL A 19 6.04 12.06 -8.48
CA VAL A 19 7.20 12.96 -8.42
C VAL A 19 7.70 13.22 -9.83
N LEU A 20 7.50 14.45 -10.31
CA LEU A 20 7.82 14.93 -11.65
C LEU A 20 7.05 14.19 -12.77
N LEU A 21 5.80 14.55 -12.92
CA LEU A 21 4.89 13.99 -13.94
C LEU A 21 5.47 14.02 -15.36
N ASP A 22 6.26 15.06 -15.70
CA ASP A 22 6.90 15.19 -17.02
C ASP A 22 7.95 14.08 -17.25
N GLU A 23 8.63 13.61 -16.20
CA GLU A 23 9.54 12.46 -16.31
C GLU A 23 8.75 11.17 -16.61
N LEU A 24 7.58 10.97 -16.00
CA LEU A 24 6.71 9.83 -16.30
C LEU A 24 6.22 9.87 -17.75
N ARG A 25 5.82 11.06 -18.24
CA ARG A 25 5.43 11.26 -19.64
C ARG A 25 6.57 10.86 -20.58
N LYS A 26 7.78 11.36 -20.32
CA LYS A 26 8.96 11.02 -21.10
C LYS A 26 9.27 9.52 -21.10
N ILE A 27 9.09 8.83 -19.98
CA ILE A 27 9.24 7.38 -19.92
C ILE A 27 8.23 6.71 -20.87
N PHE A 28 6.96 7.11 -20.85
CA PHE A 28 5.94 6.55 -21.73
C PHE A 28 6.15 6.87 -23.22
N GLU A 29 6.84 7.95 -23.54
CA GLU A 29 7.24 8.32 -24.92
C GLU A 29 8.41 7.49 -25.42
N THR A 30 9.35 7.11 -24.56
CA THR A 30 10.63 6.53 -24.96
C THR A 30 10.75 5.04 -24.65
N VAL A 31 9.99 4.52 -23.68
CA VAL A 31 10.04 3.12 -23.23
C VAL A 31 8.70 2.46 -23.49
N ASN A 32 8.70 1.47 -24.36
CA ASN A 32 7.47 0.78 -24.73
C ASN A 32 6.81 0.06 -23.54
N ARG A 33 7.62 -0.64 -22.72
CA ARG A 33 7.17 -1.38 -21.54
C ARG A 33 8.06 -1.06 -20.33
N PRO A 34 7.78 0.08 -19.65
CA PRO A 34 8.58 0.49 -18.48
C PRO A 34 8.51 -0.55 -17.36
N ARG A 35 9.60 -0.69 -16.62
CA ARG A 35 9.68 -1.57 -15.45
C ARG A 35 9.23 -0.84 -14.19
N HIS A 36 8.24 -1.43 -13.53
CA HIS A 36 7.71 -0.97 -12.25
C HIS A 36 8.06 -1.95 -11.14
N TYR A 37 8.13 -1.46 -9.93
CA TYR A 37 8.34 -2.24 -8.72
C TYR A 37 7.53 -1.66 -7.56
N ILE A 38 7.04 -2.55 -6.71
CA ILE A 38 6.64 -2.25 -5.33
C ILE A 38 7.27 -3.28 -4.40
N GLY A 39 7.95 -2.81 -3.35
CA GLY A 39 8.54 -3.66 -2.30
C GLY A 39 7.57 -3.85 -1.14
N LEU A 40 7.40 -5.09 -0.70
CA LEU A 40 6.51 -5.44 0.40
C LEU A 40 7.26 -6.23 1.47
N GLU A 41 7.18 -5.75 2.71
CA GLU A 41 7.59 -6.50 3.88
C GLU A 41 6.54 -7.57 4.20
N ILE A 42 7.00 -8.79 4.46
CA ILE A 42 6.14 -9.96 4.69
C ILE A 42 5.81 -10.01 6.18
N SER A 43 4.54 -9.79 6.54
CA SER A 43 4.15 -9.74 7.94
C SER A 43 2.65 -9.94 8.14
N GLY A 44 2.24 -11.09 8.64
CA GLY A 44 0.82 -11.39 8.96
C GLY A 44 -0.13 -11.38 7.77
N LYS A 45 -1.42 -11.40 8.04
CA LYS A 45 -2.49 -11.47 7.03
C LYS A 45 -2.55 -10.23 6.15
N LEU A 46 -2.77 -10.42 4.86
CA LEU A 46 -3.06 -9.34 3.94
C LEU A 46 -4.44 -8.71 4.25
N HIS A 47 -4.57 -7.42 4.01
CA HIS A 47 -5.76 -6.63 4.33
C HIS A 47 -6.10 -5.63 3.20
N LEU A 48 -7.20 -4.88 3.34
CA LEU A 48 -7.66 -3.92 2.32
C LEU A 48 -6.54 -3.00 1.82
N GLY A 49 -5.72 -2.43 2.72
CA GLY A 49 -4.64 -1.54 2.32
C GLY A 49 -3.49 -2.27 1.63
N SER A 50 -3.07 -3.45 2.15
CA SER A 50 -1.86 -4.13 1.67
C SER A 50 -2.07 -4.98 0.42
N LEU A 51 -3.27 -5.47 0.14
CA LEU A 51 -3.56 -6.20 -1.09
C LEU A 51 -4.50 -5.44 -2.02
N ILE A 52 -5.67 -5.02 -1.54
CA ILE A 52 -6.71 -4.48 -2.42
C ILE A 52 -6.29 -3.12 -2.98
N LEU A 53 -6.01 -2.16 -2.12
CA LEU A 53 -5.62 -0.81 -2.54
C LEU A 53 -4.32 -0.82 -3.38
N THR A 54 -3.31 -1.55 -2.89
CA THR A 54 -2.04 -1.73 -3.60
C THR A 54 -2.24 -2.44 -4.93
N GLY A 55 -3.05 -3.49 -4.96
CA GLY A 55 -3.33 -4.28 -6.15
C GLY A 55 -4.12 -3.51 -7.20
N TYR A 56 -5.05 -2.66 -6.80
CA TYR A 56 -5.71 -1.75 -7.75
C TYR A 56 -4.69 -0.88 -8.48
N LYS A 57 -3.71 -0.33 -7.77
CA LYS A 57 -2.68 0.49 -8.41
C LYS A 57 -1.76 -0.34 -9.31
N ILE A 58 -1.42 -1.58 -8.92
CA ILE A 58 -0.68 -2.50 -9.79
C ILE A 58 -1.49 -2.80 -11.06
N ASN A 59 -2.79 -3.05 -10.95
CA ASN A 59 -3.66 -3.29 -12.10
C ASN A 59 -3.76 -2.06 -13.02
N ASP A 60 -3.80 -0.85 -12.47
CA ASP A 60 -3.73 0.38 -13.27
C ASP A 60 -2.41 0.46 -14.06
N PHE A 61 -1.27 0.11 -13.44
CA PHE A 61 0.02 0.04 -14.14
C PHE A 61 0.05 -1.05 -15.21
N LEU A 62 -0.48 -2.26 -14.93
CA LEU A 62 -0.59 -3.34 -15.91
C LEU A 62 -1.44 -2.89 -17.11
N ASN A 63 -2.58 -2.26 -16.84
CA ASN A 63 -3.45 -1.71 -17.87
C ASN A 63 -2.78 -0.57 -18.65
N ALA A 64 -1.86 0.17 -18.03
CA ALA A 64 -1.01 1.16 -18.70
C ALA A 64 0.17 0.56 -19.46
N GLN A 65 0.21 -0.77 -19.66
CA GLN A 65 1.26 -1.51 -20.36
C GLN A 65 2.65 -1.37 -19.70
N VAL A 66 2.67 -1.34 -18.37
CA VAL A 66 3.87 -1.34 -17.55
C VAL A 66 4.19 -2.78 -17.11
N GLU A 67 5.47 -3.15 -17.10
CA GLU A 67 5.93 -4.42 -16.53
C GLU A 67 5.95 -4.29 -15.00
N CYS A 68 5.00 -4.94 -14.33
CA CYS A 68 4.82 -4.80 -12.89
C CYS A 68 5.48 -5.93 -12.13
N ASN A 69 6.28 -5.55 -11.12
CA ASN A 69 6.97 -6.46 -10.24
C ASN A 69 6.56 -6.19 -8.77
N VAL A 70 6.15 -7.22 -8.06
CA VAL A 70 6.01 -7.24 -6.60
C VAL A 70 7.28 -7.89 -6.03
N PHE A 71 8.03 -7.10 -5.29
CA PHE A 71 9.24 -7.54 -4.62
C PHE A 71 8.91 -7.93 -3.18
N LEU A 72 9.03 -9.21 -2.86
CA LEU A 72 8.84 -9.74 -1.52
C LEU A 72 10.16 -9.62 -0.75
N ALA A 73 10.19 -8.67 0.16
CA ALA A 73 11.38 -8.23 0.88
C ALA A 73 11.63 -9.13 2.12
N ASP A 74 11.99 -10.39 1.90
CA ASP A 74 12.17 -11.42 2.93
C ASP A 74 13.29 -11.07 3.92
N TRP A 75 14.47 -10.65 3.46
CA TRP A 75 15.55 -10.18 4.32
C TRP A 75 15.17 -8.90 5.09
N HIS A 76 14.42 -7.98 4.49
CA HIS A 76 13.90 -6.80 5.19
C HIS A 76 12.92 -7.21 6.29
N THR A 77 12.08 -8.22 6.02
CA THR A 77 11.18 -8.83 6.99
C THR A 77 11.94 -9.38 8.20
N TYR A 78 13.01 -10.14 7.95
CA TYR A 78 13.90 -10.69 8.98
C TYR A 78 14.58 -9.57 9.79
N ILE A 79 15.18 -8.59 9.12
CA ILE A 79 15.84 -7.41 9.72
C ILE A 79 14.87 -6.61 10.60
N ASN A 80 13.60 -6.46 10.18
CA ASN A 80 12.59 -5.73 10.93
C ASN A 80 11.92 -6.58 12.03
N ASN A 81 12.46 -7.75 12.35
CA ASN A 81 11.98 -8.63 13.41
C ASN A 81 10.50 -9.03 13.24
N LYS A 82 10.05 -9.24 11.99
CA LYS A 82 8.70 -9.76 11.71
C LYS A 82 8.69 -11.29 11.75
N LEU A 83 7.50 -11.87 11.95
CA LEU A 83 7.29 -13.32 11.98
C LEU A 83 8.30 -14.05 12.90
N ASP A 84 8.61 -13.44 14.04
CA ASP A 84 9.55 -13.96 15.05
C ASP A 84 10.98 -14.19 14.54
N ARG A 85 11.32 -13.66 13.37
CA ARG A 85 12.59 -13.88 12.64
C ARG A 85 12.78 -15.36 12.22
N ASP A 86 11.69 -16.10 12.15
CA ASP A 86 11.68 -17.45 11.66
C ASP A 86 11.75 -17.46 10.13
N TRP A 87 12.89 -17.92 9.59
CA TRP A 87 13.15 -17.89 8.16
C TRP A 87 12.23 -18.83 7.36
N GLU A 88 11.90 -20.00 7.91
CA GLU A 88 10.99 -20.94 7.25
C GLU A 88 9.56 -20.36 7.21
N LYS A 89 9.12 -19.75 8.31
CA LYS A 89 7.83 -19.04 8.35
C LYS A 89 7.79 -17.86 7.37
N ILE A 90 8.90 -17.11 7.24
CA ILE A 90 9.00 -16.01 6.26
C ILE A 90 8.84 -16.56 4.84
N LYS A 91 9.47 -17.68 4.48
CA LYS A 91 9.31 -18.31 3.16
C LYS A 91 7.87 -18.75 2.90
N GLU A 92 7.27 -19.45 3.85
CA GLU A 92 5.89 -19.95 3.73
C GLU A 92 4.89 -18.79 3.55
N VAL A 93 5.04 -17.73 4.35
CA VAL A 93 4.18 -16.53 4.21
C VAL A 93 4.49 -15.78 2.91
N SER A 94 5.71 -15.87 2.38
CA SER A 94 6.05 -15.32 1.05
C SER A 94 5.28 -16.02 -0.07
N GLU A 95 5.10 -17.33 0.01
CA GLU A 95 4.30 -18.09 -0.96
C GLU A 95 2.83 -17.63 -0.94
N TYR A 96 2.27 -17.44 0.24
CA TYR A 96 0.93 -16.88 0.42
C TYR A 96 0.81 -15.48 -0.21
N TYR A 97 1.78 -14.58 0.03
CA TYR A 97 1.79 -13.25 -0.60
C TYR A 97 1.91 -13.33 -2.11
N SER A 98 2.80 -14.19 -2.61
CA SER A 98 2.99 -14.41 -4.05
C SER A 98 1.69 -14.84 -4.71
N GLU A 99 0.99 -15.80 -4.13
CA GLU A 99 -0.29 -16.29 -4.65
C GLU A 99 -1.36 -15.20 -4.61
N ALA A 100 -1.45 -14.46 -3.52
CA ALA A 100 -2.44 -13.39 -3.37
C ALA A 100 -2.27 -12.30 -4.44
N PHE A 101 -1.04 -11.87 -4.69
CA PHE A 101 -0.78 -10.85 -5.70
C PHE A 101 -0.98 -11.39 -7.13
N LYS A 102 -0.60 -12.64 -7.41
CA LYS A 102 -0.85 -13.26 -8.72
C LYS A 102 -2.35 -13.45 -8.99
N PHE A 103 -3.12 -13.80 -7.97
CA PHE A 103 -4.57 -13.92 -8.07
C PHE A 103 -5.24 -12.56 -8.31
N PHE A 104 -4.88 -11.54 -7.52
CA PHE A 104 -5.54 -10.23 -7.57
C PHE A 104 -5.03 -9.34 -8.72
N CYS A 105 -3.78 -9.55 -9.15
CA CYS A 105 -3.13 -8.78 -10.22
C CYS A 105 -2.61 -9.74 -11.32
N PRO A 106 -3.49 -10.31 -12.16
CA PRO A 106 -3.06 -11.21 -13.21
C PRO A 106 -2.05 -10.57 -14.17
N GLY A 107 -0.87 -11.19 -14.30
CA GLY A 107 0.23 -10.67 -15.13
C GLY A 107 1.32 -9.93 -14.35
N VAL A 108 1.22 -9.84 -13.00
CA VAL A 108 2.31 -9.34 -12.16
C VAL A 108 3.42 -10.38 -12.04
N ASN A 109 4.68 -9.94 -12.04
CA ASN A 109 5.82 -10.77 -11.64
C ASN A 109 6.04 -10.66 -10.14
N VAL A 110 6.42 -11.77 -9.50
CA VAL A 110 6.81 -11.77 -8.08
C VAL A 110 8.27 -12.15 -7.97
N ILE A 111 9.04 -11.34 -7.27
CA ILE A 111 10.50 -11.48 -7.10
C ILE A 111 10.78 -11.61 -5.60
N MET A 112 11.52 -12.67 -5.22
CA MET A 112 12.01 -12.83 -3.86
C MET A 112 13.32 -12.07 -3.68
N GLY A 113 13.46 -11.30 -2.59
CA GLY A 113 14.67 -10.54 -2.28
C GLY A 113 15.89 -11.45 -2.19
N SER A 114 15.82 -12.55 -1.43
CA SER A 114 16.91 -13.53 -1.30
C SER A 114 17.39 -14.05 -2.66
N SER A 115 16.49 -14.42 -3.55
CA SER A 115 16.87 -14.91 -4.89
C SER A 115 17.61 -13.85 -5.71
N MET A 116 17.24 -12.57 -5.57
CA MET A 116 17.93 -11.47 -6.24
C MET A 116 19.35 -11.28 -5.66
N TYR A 117 19.48 -11.32 -4.33
CA TYR A 117 20.79 -11.12 -3.68
C TYR A 117 21.78 -12.25 -3.98
N ASP A 118 21.30 -13.47 -4.07
CA ASP A 118 22.15 -14.66 -4.39
C ASP A 118 22.66 -14.62 -5.82
N THR A 119 21.92 -13.99 -6.73
CA THR A 119 22.28 -13.97 -8.17
C THR A 119 23.03 -12.70 -8.61
N SER A 120 23.05 -11.65 -7.79
CA SER A 120 23.66 -10.37 -8.13
C SER A 120 25.03 -10.15 -7.50
N ASN A 121 26.10 -10.44 -8.24
CA ASN A 121 27.48 -10.20 -7.78
C ASN A 121 27.81 -8.72 -7.50
N GLU A 122 27.08 -7.79 -8.11
CA GLU A 122 27.30 -6.34 -7.95
C GLU A 122 26.49 -5.74 -6.79
N TYR A 123 25.50 -6.45 -6.27
CA TYR A 123 24.59 -5.92 -5.25
C TYR A 123 25.34 -5.36 -4.03
N TRP A 124 26.25 -6.12 -3.46
CA TRP A 124 26.99 -5.70 -2.25
C TRP A 124 28.00 -4.59 -2.53
N LYS A 125 28.55 -4.53 -3.72
CA LYS A 125 29.40 -3.41 -4.15
C LYS A 125 28.57 -2.13 -4.26
N ASP A 126 27.40 -2.19 -4.86
CA ASP A 126 26.49 -1.06 -4.99
C ASP A 126 25.91 -0.65 -3.63
N PHE A 127 25.64 -1.62 -2.74
CA PHE A 127 25.26 -1.34 -1.36
C PHE A 127 26.33 -0.52 -0.62
N VAL A 128 27.60 -0.87 -0.73
CA VAL A 128 28.69 -0.11 -0.11
C VAL A 128 28.82 1.28 -0.75
N LYS A 129 28.73 1.38 -2.09
CA LYS A 129 28.77 2.67 -2.78
C LYS A 129 27.64 3.63 -2.32
N PHE A 130 26.39 3.12 -2.28
CA PHE A 130 25.25 3.90 -1.80
C PHE A 130 25.43 4.32 -0.34
N SER A 131 25.83 3.39 0.52
CA SER A 131 26.01 3.63 1.96
C SER A 131 27.08 4.67 2.27
N LYS A 132 28.07 4.91 1.38
CA LYS A 132 29.04 6.00 1.51
C LYS A 132 28.41 7.39 1.44
N HIS A 133 27.21 7.52 0.89
CA HIS A 133 26.42 8.76 0.85
C HIS A 133 25.40 8.87 2.01
N MET A 134 25.35 7.85 2.88
CA MET A 134 24.47 7.82 4.05
C MET A 134 25.26 8.10 5.32
N THR A 135 24.93 9.19 6.02
CA THR A 135 25.43 9.40 7.40
C THR A 135 24.55 8.66 8.39
N LEU A 136 25.07 8.34 9.57
CA LEU A 136 24.28 7.71 10.64
C LEU A 136 23.00 8.52 10.94
N SER A 137 23.10 9.85 11.03
CA SER A 137 21.93 10.71 11.24
C SER A 137 20.89 10.61 10.13
N ARG A 138 21.29 10.46 8.85
CA ARG A 138 20.37 10.27 7.73
C ARG A 138 19.70 8.89 7.82
N THR A 139 20.49 7.86 8.10
CA THR A 139 19.99 6.51 8.29
C THR A 139 18.93 6.48 9.40
N MET A 140 19.24 7.04 10.57
CA MET A 140 18.30 7.12 11.69
C MET A 140 16.99 7.85 11.34
N ARG A 141 17.06 8.92 10.55
CA ARG A 141 15.83 9.61 10.08
C ARG A 141 15.04 8.78 9.05
N ALA A 142 15.72 7.95 8.27
CA ALA A 142 15.08 7.09 7.29
C ALA A 142 14.35 5.88 7.92
N LEU A 143 14.75 5.42 9.12
CA LEU A 143 14.17 4.24 9.77
C LEU A 143 12.66 4.35 10.07
N THR A 144 12.09 5.54 10.03
CA THR A 144 10.62 5.71 10.17
C THR A 144 9.82 4.98 9.09
N ILE A 145 10.45 4.65 7.93
CA ILE A 145 9.83 3.83 6.88
C ILE A 145 9.51 2.40 7.34
N MET A 146 10.26 1.88 8.32
CA MET A 146 10.02 0.57 8.93
C MET A 146 8.87 0.58 9.94
N GLY A 147 8.21 1.72 10.15
CA GLY A 147 7.24 1.92 11.23
C GLY A 147 7.87 1.96 12.62
N ARG A 148 9.18 2.22 12.72
CA ARG A 148 9.93 2.29 13.98
C ARG A 148 10.13 3.72 14.43
N THR A 149 10.10 3.94 15.75
CA THR A 149 10.39 5.23 16.36
C THR A 149 11.87 5.32 16.78
N LYS A 150 12.40 6.54 16.91
CA LYS A 150 13.78 6.77 17.38
C LYS A 150 14.05 6.29 18.81
N LYS A 151 13.01 5.98 19.58
CA LYS A 151 13.09 5.55 20.98
C LYS A 151 13.21 4.03 21.15
N GLU A 152 13.03 3.27 20.08
CA GLU A 152 13.13 1.81 20.14
C GLU A 152 14.60 1.36 20.18
N ASN A 153 14.85 0.25 20.87
CA ASN A 153 16.18 -0.37 20.89
C ASN A 153 16.40 -1.08 19.56
N LEU A 154 17.21 -0.48 18.69
CA LEU A 154 17.51 -0.97 17.33
C LEU A 154 18.77 -1.80 17.36
N ASP A 155 18.75 -2.95 16.69
CA ASP A 155 19.98 -3.69 16.39
C ASP A 155 20.70 -3.11 15.16
N PHE A 156 21.97 -3.48 14.97
CA PHE A 156 22.79 -2.96 13.87
C PHE A 156 22.23 -3.30 12.50
N SER A 157 21.61 -4.46 12.34
CA SER A 157 21.07 -4.90 11.03
C SER A 157 19.98 -3.96 10.51
N GLN A 158 19.19 -3.38 11.41
CA GLN A 158 18.14 -2.43 11.04
C GLN A 158 18.68 -1.14 10.42
N LEU A 159 19.94 -0.77 10.71
CA LEU A 159 20.60 0.38 10.06
C LEU A 159 20.93 0.10 8.58
N LEU A 160 20.99 -1.14 8.16
CA LEU A 160 21.24 -1.54 6.76
C LEU A 160 20.00 -1.37 5.89
N TYR A 161 18.81 -1.45 6.47
CA TYR A 161 17.52 -1.48 5.79
C TYR A 161 17.33 -0.35 4.74
N PRO A 162 17.55 0.94 5.04
CA PRO A 162 17.35 2.01 4.06
C PRO A 162 18.28 1.91 2.85
N SER A 163 19.53 1.50 3.07
CA SER A 163 20.49 1.32 1.97
C SER A 163 20.15 0.09 1.13
N MET A 164 19.72 -1.01 1.74
CA MET A 164 19.28 -2.21 1.04
C MET A 164 18.09 -1.89 0.13
N GLN A 165 17.03 -1.30 0.66
CA GLN A 165 15.84 -0.92 -0.14
C GLN A 165 16.19 -0.01 -1.33
N SER A 166 17.15 0.91 -1.15
CA SER A 166 17.60 1.77 -2.24
C SER A 166 18.37 0.98 -3.31
N VAL A 167 19.19 0.03 -2.91
CA VAL A 167 19.97 -0.80 -3.85
C VAL A 167 19.11 -1.86 -4.53
N ASP A 168 18.03 -2.32 -3.91
CA ASP A 168 17.02 -3.16 -4.58
C ASP A 168 16.47 -2.44 -5.82
N ILE A 169 16.13 -1.15 -5.67
CA ILE A 169 15.67 -0.29 -6.77
C ILE A 169 16.72 -0.21 -7.88
N ARG A 170 17.99 -0.07 -7.52
CA ARG A 170 19.10 -0.03 -8.48
C ARG A 170 19.28 -1.34 -9.21
N THR A 171 19.26 -2.45 -8.47
CA THR A 171 19.51 -3.81 -8.99
C THR A 171 18.44 -4.25 -9.97
N LEU A 172 17.18 -3.86 -9.73
CA LEU A 172 16.05 -4.17 -10.60
C LEU A 172 15.98 -3.27 -11.85
N ASP A 173 16.85 -2.26 -11.99
CA ASP A 173 16.91 -1.33 -13.13
C ASP A 173 15.55 -0.72 -13.51
N LEU A 174 14.90 -0.10 -12.55
CA LEU A 174 13.51 0.35 -12.64
C LEU A 174 13.36 1.68 -13.38
N ASP A 175 12.21 1.86 -14.05
CA ASP A 175 11.72 3.13 -14.59
C ASP A 175 10.77 3.82 -13.61
N ILE A 176 9.98 3.03 -12.89
CA ILE A 176 8.95 3.51 -11.96
C ILE A 176 9.09 2.77 -10.63
N VAL A 177 9.20 3.51 -9.53
CA VAL A 177 9.09 2.97 -8.16
C VAL A 177 7.77 3.38 -7.56
N HIS A 178 7.04 2.41 -7.03
CA HIS A 178 5.73 2.61 -6.45
C HIS A 178 5.72 2.15 -4.99
N ALA A 179 5.07 2.92 -4.13
CA ALA A 179 4.90 2.56 -2.73
C ALA A 179 3.77 3.38 -2.08
N GLY A 180 3.40 3.05 -0.86
CA GLY A 180 2.62 3.96 -0.02
C GLY A 180 3.40 5.25 0.30
N LEU A 181 2.68 6.31 0.61
CA LEU A 181 3.28 7.63 0.92
C LEU A 181 4.28 7.56 2.10
N ASP A 182 4.17 6.58 2.98
CA ASP A 182 5.11 6.33 4.09
C ASP A 182 6.54 5.98 3.62
N GLN A 183 6.70 5.47 2.39
CA GLN A 183 7.99 5.14 1.79
C GLN A 183 8.64 6.30 1.02
N ARG A 184 7.98 7.45 0.93
CA ARG A 184 8.45 8.62 0.19
C ARG A 184 9.90 9.00 0.53
N LYS A 185 10.28 8.90 1.80
CA LYS A 185 11.65 9.28 2.26
C LYS A 185 12.73 8.49 1.53
N ILE A 186 12.56 7.19 1.31
CA ILE A 186 13.54 6.37 0.58
C ILE A 186 13.59 6.77 -0.89
N HIS A 187 12.46 6.98 -1.52
CA HIS A 187 12.43 7.40 -2.92
C HIS A 187 13.11 8.76 -3.12
N MET A 188 12.98 9.68 -2.16
CA MET A 188 13.72 10.96 -2.22
C MET A 188 15.23 10.79 -2.01
N LEU A 189 15.68 9.86 -1.16
CA LEU A 189 17.08 9.50 -1.02
C LEU A 189 17.65 8.89 -2.32
N VAL A 190 16.89 8.03 -2.97
CA VAL A 190 17.24 7.47 -4.29
C VAL A 190 17.42 8.60 -5.31
N ARG A 191 16.47 9.51 -5.43
CA ARG A 191 16.53 10.65 -6.34
C ARG A 191 17.70 11.61 -6.06
N GLU A 192 18.12 11.72 -4.81
CA GLU A 192 19.27 12.56 -4.44
C GLU A 192 20.63 11.88 -4.69
N ILE A 193 20.72 10.57 -4.40
CA ILE A 193 22.02 9.86 -4.38
C ILE A 193 22.36 9.22 -5.72
N PHE A 194 21.39 8.65 -6.43
CA PHE A 194 21.61 7.94 -7.70
C PHE A 194 22.35 8.80 -8.75
N PRO A 195 22.00 10.09 -8.96
CA PRO A 195 22.75 10.94 -9.89
C PRO A 195 24.23 11.08 -9.53
N LYS A 196 24.57 11.12 -8.23
CA LYS A 196 25.96 11.23 -7.75
C LYS A 196 26.78 9.96 -8.04
N LEU A 197 26.09 8.83 -8.21
CA LEU A 197 26.68 7.53 -8.53
C LEU A 197 26.61 7.21 -10.04
N GLY A 198 26.02 8.10 -10.84
CA GLY A 198 25.76 7.87 -12.27
C GLY A 198 24.70 6.77 -12.51
N TRP A 199 23.82 6.54 -11.57
CA TRP A 199 22.76 5.54 -11.66
C TRP A 199 21.46 6.14 -12.21
N LYS A 200 20.69 5.31 -12.91
CA LYS A 200 19.36 5.65 -13.41
C LYS A 200 18.43 6.02 -12.27
N VAL A 201 17.70 7.13 -12.41
CA VAL A 201 16.75 7.63 -11.42
C VAL A 201 15.33 7.27 -11.86
N PRO A 202 14.60 6.42 -11.13
CA PRO A 202 13.22 6.10 -11.47
C PRO A 202 12.26 7.23 -11.08
N VAL A 203 11.11 7.30 -11.76
CA VAL A 203 9.98 8.13 -11.32
C VAL A 203 9.32 7.48 -10.10
N SER A 204 9.01 8.29 -9.09
CA SER A 204 8.35 7.82 -7.88
C SER A 204 6.86 8.10 -7.92
N VAL A 205 6.06 7.07 -7.67
CA VAL A 205 4.59 7.17 -7.55
C VAL A 205 4.20 6.70 -6.17
N HIS A 206 3.45 7.53 -5.44
CA HIS A 206 3.00 7.21 -4.10
C HIS A 206 1.48 7.11 -4.06
N HIS A 207 0.98 6.00 -3.48
CA HIS A 207 -0.44 5.81 -3.28
C HIS A 207 -0.86 6.17 -1.85
N HIS A 208 -2.15 6.43 -1.70
CA HIS A 208 -2.81 6.73 -0.45
C HIS A 208 -2.61 5.61 0.58
N LEU A 209 -2.50 5.99 1.86
CA LEU A 209 -2.43 5.05 2.96
C LEU A 209 -3.83 4.88 3.56
N LEU A 210 -4.46 3.76 3.27
CA LEU A 210 -5.79 3.47 3.81
C LEU A 210 -5.73 3.40 5.35
N PRO A 211 -6.51 4.22 6.09
CA PRO A 211 -6.48 4.19 7.54
C PRO A 211 -7.12 2.92 8.10
N GLY A 212 -6.70 2.53 9.31
CA GLY A 212 -7.43 1.57 10.12
C GLY A 212 -8.77 2.13 10.57
N LEU A 213 -9.66 1.24 11.02
CA LEU A 213 -11.03 1.61 11.41
C LEU A 213 -11.13 2.39 12.74
N SER A 214 -10.03 2.52 13.48
CA SER A 214 -10.00 3.27 14.75
C SER A 214 -10.00 4.78 14.51
N GLU A 215 -10.29 5.54 15.57
CA GLU A 215 -10.10 6.98 15.55
C GLU A 215 -8.65 7.34 15.21
N PRO A 216 -8.42 8.34 14.33
CA PRO A 216 -7.08 8.73 13.91
C PRO A 216 -6.18 9.13 15.08
N SER A 217 -4.93 8.70 15.05
CA SER A 217 -3.91 9.02 16.06
C SER A 217 -2.66 9.63 15.43
N LYS A 218 -1.83 10.28 16.26
CA LYS A 218 -0.53 10.84 15.85
C LYS A 218 0.57 10.23 16.72
N LEU A 219 1.60 9.65 16.09
CA LEU A 219 2.72 9.01 16.78
C LEU A 219 4.02 9.82 16.72
N GLY A 220 4.05 10.97 16.04
CA GLY A 220 5.26 11.80 15.91
C GLY A 220 6.32 11.18 15.01
N LEU A 221 5.92 10.45 13.98
CA LEU A 221 6.83 9.81 13.02
C LEU A 221 7.41 10.80 12.01
N THR A 222 6.70 11.90 11.74
CA THR A 222 7.13 12.97 10.82
C THR A 222 6.94 14.35 11.45
N GLU A 223 7.62 15.36 10.91
CA GLU A 223 7.47 16.76 11.33
C GLU A 223 6.20 17.39 10.74
N ASP A 224 5.72 16.88 9.60
CA ASP A 224 4.47 17.27 8.98
C ASP A 224 3.30 16.55 9.69
N SER A 225 2.43 17.31 10.34
CA SER A 225 1.34 16.79 11.15
C SER A 225 0.28 16.04 10.34
N THR A 226 0.12 16.36 9.05
CA THR A 226 -0.84 15.69 8.16
C THR A 226 -0.29 14.35 7.71
N GLN A 227 0.97 14.31 7.26
CA GLN A 227 1.65 13.07 6.91
C GLN A 227 1.80 12.16 8.13
N ASP A 228 2.12 12.70 9.32
CA ASP A 228 2.20 11.94 10.55
C ASP A 228 0.87 11.26 10.89
N SER A 229 -0.25 11.97 10.77
CA SER A 229 -1.58 11.39 10.98
C SER A 229 -1.87 10.24 10.00
N SER A 230 -1.59 10.43 8.71
CA SER A 230 -1.81 9.39 7.68
C SER A 230 -0.96 8.14 7.92
N ILE A 231 0.33 8.32 8.21
CA ILE A 231 1.26 7.20 8.46
C ILE A 231 0.92 6.48 9.77
N SER A 232 0.61 7.24 10.83
CA SER A 232 0.33 6.69 12.17
C SER A 232 -1.00 5.94 12.23
N SER A 233 -1.99 6.38 11.44
CA SER A 233 -3.34 5.81 11.41
C SER A 233 -3.52 4.74 10.34
N LYS A 234 -2.52 4.48 9.49
CA LYS A 234 -2.64 3.49 8.41
C LYS A 234 -3.10 2.13 8.92
N MET A 235 -3.93 1.45 8.13
CA MET A 235 -4.35 0.08 8.40
C MET A 235 -3.12 -0.82 8.58
N SER A 236 -3.07 -1.54 9.69
CA SER A 236 -1.90 -2.32 10.08
C SER A 236 -2.28 -3.71 10.57
N LYS A 237 -1.48 -4.70 10.20
CA LYS A 237 -1.60 -6.10 10.63
C LYS A 237 -1.43 -6.26 12.14
N SER A 238 -0.71 -5.35 12.81
CA SER A 238 -0.53 -5.34 14.26
C SER A 238 -1.76 -4.93 15.06
N GLN A 239 -2.80 -4.42 14.38
CA GLN A 239 -4.08 -4.01 15.00
C GLN A 239 -5.26 -4.74 14.35
N PRO A 240 -5.48 -6.03 14.65
CA PRO A 240 -6.49 -6.85 13.96
C PRO A 240 -7.92 -6.32 14.08
N SER A 241 -8.25 -5.64 15.18
CA SER A 241 -9.59 -5.06 15.42
C SER A 241 -9.91 -3.86 14.54
N SER A 242 -8.87 -3.14 14.08
CA SER A 242 -8.99 -1.97 13.19
C SER A 242 -8.63 -2.28 11.73
N SER A 243 -8.30 -3.52 11.41
CA SER A 243 -7.87 -3.97 10.10
C SER A 243 -8.87 -4.96 9.52
N ILE A 244 -9.31 -4.76 8.27
CA ILE A 244 -10.13 -5.73 7.53
C ILE A 244 -9.19 -6.58 6.68
N THR A 245 -9.07 -7.86 7.05
CA THR A 245 -8.24 -8.82 6.30
C THR A 245 -9.01 -9.41 5.14
N ILE A 246 -8.29 -9.91 4.13
CA ILE A 246 -8.91 -10.60 2.98
C ILE A 246 -9.53 -11.97 3.36
N HIS A 247 -9.35 -12.41 4.60
CA HIS A 247 -9.88 -13.65 5.15
C HIS A 247 -11.08 -13.45 6.07
N ASP A 248 -11.40 -12.19 6.41
CA ASP A 248 -12.56 -11.89 7.25
C ASP A 248 -13.85 -12.35 6.55
N ASN A 249 -14.68 -13.11 7.27
CA ASN A 249 -16.00 -13.46 6.77
C ASN A 249 -16.96 -12.28 6.86
N GLU A 250 -18.13 -12.40 6.25
CA GLU A 250 -19.13 -11.32 6.17
C GLU A 250 -19.50 -10.76 7.54
N SER A 251 -19.71 -11.62 8.54
CA SER A 251 -20.02 -11.21 9.92
C SER A 251 -18.86 -10.43 10.56
N ALA A 252 -17.62 -10.85 10.33
CA ALA A 252 -16.44 -10.16 10.85
C ALA A 252 -16.27 -8.78 10.19
N ILE A 253 -16.45 -8.68 8.87
CA ILE A 253 -16.42 -7.41 8.12
C ILE A 253 -17.48 -6.46 8.69
N LEU A 254 -18.73 -6.91 8.80
CA LEU A 254 -19.84 -6.12 9.33
C LEU A 254 -19.55 -5.63 10.75
N ASN A 255 -19.09 -6.52 11.63
CA ASN A 255 -18.78 -6.18 13.03
C ASN A 255 -17.64 -5.16 13.13
N LYS A 256 -16.57 -5.31 12.35
CA LYS A 256 -15.43 -4.37 12.32
C LYS A 256 -15.85 -3.01 11.82
N ILE A 257 -16.56 -2.92 10.69
CA ILE A 257 -17.05 -1.67 10.12
C ILE A 257 -18.04 -0.97 11.05
N ASN A 258 -18.96 -1.71 11.69
CA ASN A 258 -19.93 -1.14 12.62
C ASN A 258 -19.27 -0.54 13.87
N LYS A 259 -18.16 -1.12 14.34
CA LYS A 259 -17.35 -0.56 15.43
C LYS A 259 -16.40 0.54 14.98
N GLY A 260 -16.17 0.67 13.68
CA GLY A 260 -15.24 1.66 13.10
C GLY A 260 -15.65 3.11 13.41
N TYR A 261 -14.66 3.98 13.47
CA TYR A 261 -14.86 5.42 13.65
C TYR A 261 -15.59 6.02 12.45
N CYS A 262 -16.72 6.66 12.70
CA CYS A 262 -17.54 7.29 11.66
C CYS A 262 -18.46 8.35 12.30
N PRO A 263 -17.92 9.51 12.71
CA PRO A 263 -18.69 10.54 13.41
C PRO A 263 -19.69 11.24 12.48
N VAL A 264 -20.87 11.53 12.97
CA VAL A 264 -21.97 12.14 12.20
C VAL A 264 -21.55 13.45 11.56
N GLY A 265 -21.64 13.55 10.23
CA GLY A 265 -21.38 14.80 9.48
C GLY A 265 -19.91 15.22 9.43
N ILE A 266 -18.96 14.36 9.86
CA ILE A 266 -17.52 14.64 9.79
C ILE A 266 -16.91 13.72 8.73
N SER A 267 -16.42 14.31 7.65
CA SER A 267 -15.76 13.58 6.57
C SER A 267 -14.24 13.47 6.77
N GLN A 268 -13.64 14.47 7.40
CA GLN A 268 -12.19 14.51 7.59
C GLN A 268 -11.68 13.34 8.45
N ASN A 269 -10.69 12.62 7.93
CA ASN A 269 -10.10 11.46 8.60
C ASN A 269 -11.13 10.38 8.98
N ASN A 270 -12.17 10.22 8.18
CA ASN A 270 -13.21 9.21 8.39
C ASN A 270 -12.89 7.95 7.60
N PRO A 271 -12.44 6.87 8.27
CA PRO A 271 -11.98 5.66 7.57
C PRO A 271 -13.06 4.98 6.72
N ILE A 272 -14.34 5.16 7.07
CA ILE A 272 -15.43 4.57 6.28
C ILE A 272 -15.56 5.30 4.94
N LEU A 273 -15.52 6.62 4.95
CA LEU A 273 -15.56 7.42 3.71
C LEU A 273 -14.31 7.19 2.85
N GLU A 274 -13.14 6.97 3.46
CA GLU A 274 -11.92 6.65 2.72
C GLU A 274 -11.99 5.26 2.06
N ILE A 275 -12.54 4.25 2.74
CA ILE A 275 -12.81 2.93 2.13
C ILE A 275 -13.76 3.09 0.94
N ILE A 276 -14.82 3.90 1.07
CA ILE A 276 -15.75 4.12 -0.03
C ILE A 276 -15.03 4.80 -1.20
N ARG A 277 -14.30 5.89 -0.95
CA ARG A 277 -13.61 6.67 -1.97
C ARG A 277 -12.54 5.86 -2.71
N TYR A 278 -11.63 5.21 -1.98
CA TYR A 278 -10.42 4.62 -2.55
C TYR A 278 -10.54 3.12 -2.87
N VAL A 279 -11.50 2.43 -2.26
CA VAL A 279 -11.68 0.99 -2.49
C VAL A 279 -12.96 0.72 -3.27
N ILE A 280 -14.11 1.23 -2.81
CA ILE A 280 -15.39 0.89 -3.44
C ILE A 280 -15.54 1.58 -4.79
N PHE A 281 -15.33 2.89 -4.89
CA PHE A 281 -15.42 3.61 -6.17
C PHE A 281 -14.28 3.30 -7.15
N HIS A 282 -13.23 2.59 -6.72
CA HIS A 282 -12.26 2.03 -7.66
C HIS A 282 -12.83 0.83 -8.41
N GLU A 283 -13.61 -0.01 -7.74
CA GLU A 283 -14.15 -1.27 -8.26
C GLU A 283 -15.54 -1.11 -8.89
N PHE A 284 -16.40 -0.28 -8.29
CA PHE A 284 -17.79 -0.10 -8.68
C PHE A 284 -18.04 1.31 -9.21
N SER A 285 -18.84 1.42 -10.27
CA SER A 285 -19.26 2.71 -10.82
C SER A 285 -20.36 3.39 -10.01
N GLU A 286 -21.00 2.67 -9.09
CA GLU A 286 -22.10 3.14 -8.28
C GLU A 286 -22.02 2.57 -6.86
N PHE A 287 -22.36 3.38 -5.87
CA PHE A 287 -22.50 3.01 -4.47
C PHE A 287 -23.91 3.26 -3.96
N GLU A 288 -24.66 2.20 -3.74
CA GLU A 288 -26.03 2.26 -3.25
C GLU A 288 -26.12 2.06 -1.73
N ILE A 289 -26.84 2.95 -1.07
CA ILE A 289 -27.19 2.89 0.36
C ILE A 289 -28.68 2.52 0.46
N GLU A 290 -28.94 1.31 0.96
CA GLU A 290 -30.28 0.83 1.25
C GLU A 290 -30.81 1.47 2.54
N ARG A 291 -32.01 2.06 2.48
CA ARG A 291 -32.68 2.70 3.62
C ARG A 291 -34.16 2.40 3.60
N ASP A 292 -34.75 2.38 4.79
CA ASP A 292 -36.19 2.29 4.95
C ASP A 292 -36.89 3.50 4.28
N SER A 293 -38.05 3.28 3.69
CA SER A 293 -38.86 4.33 3.02
C SER A 293 -39.18 5.50 3.94
N LYS A 294 -39.32 5.28 5.25
CA LYS A 294 -39.52 6.38 6.26
C LYS A 294 -38.34 7.33 6.38
N TYR A 295 -37.15 6.93 5.91
CA TYR A 295 -35.92 7.74 5.84
C TYR A 295 -35.62 8.22 4.41
N GLY A 296 -36.59 8.17 3.50
CA GLY A 296 -36.44 8.62 2.12
C GLY A 296 -36.10 7.51 1.10
N GLY A 297 -36.02 6.24 1.52
CA GLY A 297 -35.71 5.11 0.63
C GLY A 297 -34.23 5.05 0.23
N ASN A 298 -33.90 4.15 -0.71
CA ASN A 298 -32.57 3.96 -1.21
C ASN A 298 -32.02 5.20 -1.91
N ILE A 299 -30.69 5.39 -1.80
CA ILE A 299 -29.97 6.46 -2.48
C ILE A 299 -28.69 5.89 -3.08
N ALA A 300 -28.35 6.31 -4.29
CA ALA A 300 -27.17 5.87 -5.01
C ALA A 300 -26.28 7.04 -5.40
N TYR A 301 -24.98 6.84 -5.38
CA TYR A 301 -23.94 7.81 -5.72
C TYR A 301 -23.02 7.24 -6.79
N ILE A 302 -22.67 8.08 -7.76
CA ILE A 302 -21.65 7.78 -8.79
C ILE A 302 -20.38 8.61 -8.59
N ASP A 303 -20.42 9.60 -7.69
CA ASP A 303 -19.30 10.45 -7.34
C ASP A 303 -19.09 10.44 -5.82
N PRO A 304 -17.88 10.06 -5.34
CA PRO A 304 -17.56 10.06 -3.92
C PRO A 304 -17.66 11.46 -3.28
N SER A 305 -17.47 12.54 -4.04
CA SER A 305 -17.53 13.91 -3.54
C SER A 305 -18.98 14.35 -3.23
N GLU A 306 -19.95 13.88 -4.02
CA GLU A 306 -21.36 14.09 -3.78
C GLU A 306 -21.81 13.36 -2.49
N LEU A 307 -21.43 12.08 -2.38
CA LEU A 307 -21.70 11.29 -1.17
C LEU A 307 -21.13 11.98 0.09
N GLU A 308 -19.89 12.46 0.00
CA GLU A 308 -19.23 13.14 1.12
C GLU A 308 -19.94 14.44 1.50
N THR A 309 -20.39 15.23 0.51
CA THR A 309 -21.18 16.45 0.72
C THR A 309 -22.51 16.15 1.43
N ASP A 310 -23.20 15.11 1.01
CA ASP A 310 -24.45 14.69 1.63
C ASP A 310 -24.26 14.11 3.04
N TYR A 311 -23.11 13.43 3.27
CA TYR A 311 -22.74 12.98 4.61
C TYR A 311 -22.46 14.15 5.55
N GLN A 312 -21.72 15.18 5.10
CA GLN A 312 -21.49 16.42 5.85
C GLN A 312 -22.81 17.16 6.14
N GLY A 313 -23.71 17.16 5.17
CA GLY A 313 -25.08 17.68 5.30
C GLY A 313 -26.00 16.86 6.20
N LYS A 314 -25.50 15.76 6.79
CA LYS A 314 -26.26 14.82 7.67
C LYS A 314 -27.47 14.18 6.99
N LYS A 315 -27.47 14.07 5.65
CA LYS A 315 -28.51 13.37 4.89
C LYS A 315 -28.36 11.84 4.96
N ILE A 316 -27.17 11.35 5.33
CA ILE A 316 -26.84 9.95 5.45
C ILE A 316 -26.52 9.64 6.90
N HIS A 317 -27.23 8.67 7.48
CA HIS A 317 -26.92 8.20 8.82
C HIS A 317 -25.67 7.30 8.81
N PRO A 318 -24.74 7.42 9.79
CA PRO A 318 -23.52 6.60 9.84
C PRO A 318 -23.77 5.09 9.76
N MET A 319 -24.86 4.59 10.36
CA MET A 319 -25.16 3.15 10.30
C MET A 319 -25.56 2.69 8.91
N ASP A 320 -26.32 3.48 8.15
CA ASP A 320 -26.71 3.14 6.79
C ASP A 320 -25.47 3.13 5.89
N LEU A 321 -24.57 4.13 6.06
CA LEU A 321 -23.30 4.19 5.38
C LEU A 321 -22.42 2.96 5.68
N LYS A 322 -22.27 2.59 6.96
CA LYS A 322 -21.49 1.44 7.40
C LYS A 322 -22.05 0.12 6.87
N ASN A 323 -23.36 -0.06 6.91
CA ASN A 323 -24.00 -1.28 6.40
C ASN A 323 -23.76 -1.43 4.89
N ALA A 324 -23.94 -0.36 4.12
CA ALA A 324 -23.64 -0.36 2.70
C ALA A 324 -22.15 -0.65 2.45
N THR A 325 -21.24 0.02 3.15
CA THR A 325 -19.80 -0.19 3.03
C THR A 325 -19.41 -1.65 3.29
N SER A 326 -19.96 -2.27 4.35
CA SER A 326 -19.66 -3.67 4.68
C SER A 326 -20.10 -4.64 3.56
N ARG A 327 -21.24 -4.39 2.95
CA ARG A 327 -21.77 -5.18 1.85
C ARG A 327 -20.84 -5.11 0.61
N TYR A 328 -20.39 -3.92 0.22
CA TYR A 328 -19.48 -3.74 -0.91
C TYR A 328 -18.09 -4.31 -0.62
N VAL A 329 -17.54 -4.09 0.56
CA VAL A 329 -16.26 -4.67 0.99
C VAL A 329 -16.31 -6.20 0.96
N ASN A 330 -17.42 -6.81 1.43
CA ASN A 330 -17.59 -8.26 1.37
C ASN A 330 -17.61 -8.75 -0.10
N LYS A 331 -18.27 -8.03 -1.03
CA LYS A 331 -18.26 -8.39 -2.46
C LYS A 331 -16.85 -8.40 -3.04
N ILE A 332 -15.99 -7.47 -2.65
CA ILE A 332 -14.59 -7.40 -3.11
C ILE A 332 -13.77 -8.55 -2.53
N ILE A 333 -13.95 -8.87 -1.25
CA ILE A 333 -13.13 -9.86 -0.54
C ILE A 333 -13.58 -11.30 -0.83
N ASP A 334 -14.86 -11.55 -1.05
CA ASP A 334 -15.43 -12.89 -1.18
C ASP A 334 -14.72 -13.81 -2.21
N PRO A 335 -14.39 -13.36 -3.43
CA PRO A 335 -13.65 -14.18 -4.39
C PRO A 335 -12.26 -14.58 -3.88
N ILE A 336 -11.56 -13.66 -3.20
CA ILE A 336 -10.22 -13.87 -2.65
C ILE A 336 -10.30 -14.86 -1.48
N ARG A 337 -11.23 -14.64 -0.56
CA ARG A 337 -11.48 -15.54 0.59
C ARG A 337 -11.78 -16.95 0.13
N LYS A 338 -12.59 -17.13 -0.94
CA LYS A 338 -12.89 -18.46 -1.51
C LYS A 338 -11.64 -19.10 -2.10
N HIS A 339 -10.79 -18.33 -2.79
CA HIS A 339 -9.54 -18.82 -3.35
C HIS A 339 -8.63 -19.40 -2.27
N PHE A 340 -8.52 -18.71 -1.13
CA PHE A 340 -7.68 -19.10 0.00
C PHE A 340 -8.33 -20.05 1.01
N SER A 341 -9.53 -20.55 0.77
CA SER A 341 -10.28 -21.37 1.74
C SER A 341 -9.59 -22.67 2.19
N ARG A 342 -8.55 -23.12 1.48
CA ARG A 342 -7.79 -24.35 1.79
C ARG A 342 -6.34 -24.10 2.26
N TRP A 343 -5.97 -22.85 2.49
CA TRP A 343 -4.60 -22.47 2.91
C TRP A 343 -4.48 -22.49 4.43
N SER A 344 -3.82 -23.52 4.99
CA SER A 344 -3.67 -23.71 6.45
C SER A 344 -2.80 -22.63 7.11
N ILE A 345 -1.78 -22.10 6.43
CA ILE A 345 -0.90 -21.04 6.97
C ILE A 345 -1.66 -19.82 7.49
N ILE A 346 -2.88 -19.59 6.97
CA ILE A 346 -3.70 -18.43 7.37
C ILE A 346 -4.10 -18.49 8.85
N ASP A 347 -4.27 -19.69 9.38
CA ASP A 347 -4.67 -19.89 10.79
C ASP A 347 -3.52 -19.56 11.75
N ASP A 348 -2.27 -19.67 11.30
CA ASP A 348 -1.03 -19.42 12.07
C ASP A 348 -0.53 -17.95 11.98
N LEU A 349 -1.21 -17.11 11.22
CA LEU A 349 -0.96 -15.69 11.06
C LEU A 349 -1.96 -14.86 11.89
#